data_140e9a864d3338d17b9d77bb23d6fc81
#
_entry.id   140e9a864d3338d17b9d77bb23d6fc81
#
_cell.length_a   1.000
_cell.length_b   1.000
_cell.length_c   1.000
_cell.angle_alpha   90.00
_cell.angle_beta   90.00
_cell.angle_gamma   90.00
#
_symmetry.space_group_name_H-M   'P 1'
#
loop_
_entity.id
_entity.type
_entity.pdbx_description
1 polymer ?
#
loop_
_entity_poly.entity_id
_entity_poly.type
_entity_poly.pdbx_seq_one_letter_code
_entity_poly.pdbx_strand_id
1 'polypeptide(L)'
;LKKQGINFHMQHKVESIKNNNSGATISTTNKEGEKKDFECDVVLISVGRKPNTNGLNLEKIGIKLDERKRIKTNKSFQTNIDNIYAIGDVIVGPMLAHKAEDEGIAVAENIAGQSGHVNYDTIPGVIYTTPEVASIGKTEEQLKELNTKYKIGKFSFMANSRAKAIDDTEGFVKILADEKTDKVLGAHLIGPHAGELIAEIGIAMEFGASSEDIARTCHAHPTFSEAVKEAALSVDKRAIHS
;
A
#
# COMPACT_ATOMS: atom_id res chain seq x y z
N LEU A 1 1.86 -1.44 -17.98
CA LEU A 1 2.93 -0.44 -18.20
C LEU A 1 3.86 -0.82 -19.38
N LYS A 2 4.34 -2.09 -19.49
CA LYS A 2 5.15 -2.50 -20.67
C LYS A 2 4.44 -2.27 -22.01
N LYS A 3 3.13 -2.59 -22.09
CA LYS A 3 2.31 -2.32 -23.28
C LYS A 3 2.17 -0.84 -23.61
N GLN A 4 2.37 0.03 -22.61
CA GLN A 4 2.35 1.49 -22.74
C GLN A 4 3.72 2.08 -23.13
N GLY A 5 4.71 1.24 -23.41
CA GLY A 5 6.05 1.66 -23.87
C GLY A 5 7.09 1.86 -22.76
N ILE A 6 6.77 1.55 -21.49
CA ILE A 6 7.76 1.65 -20.40
C ILE A 6 8.69 0.44 -20.43
N ASN A 7 10.00 0.69 -20.51
CA ASN A 7 11.03 -0.34 -20.42
C ASN A 7 11.47 -0.56 -18.96
N PHE A 8 11.53 -1.81 -18.53
CA PHE A 8 11.93 -2.19 -17.19
C PHE A 8 13.25 -2.96 -17.23
N HIS A 9 14.24 -2.45 -16.51
CA HIS A 9 15.54 -3.11 -16.31
C HIS A 9 15.63 -3.54 -14.84
N MET A 10 15.02 -4.69 -14.55
CA MET A 10 15.00 -5.23 -13.19
C MET A 10 16.39 -5.72 -12.78
N GLN A 11 16.66 -5.68 -11.45
CA GLN A 11 17.91 -6.15 -10.86
C GLN A 11 19.17 -5.43 -11.37
N HIS A 12 19.01 -4.20 -11.82
CA HIS A 12 20.12 -3.31 -12.17
C HIS A 12 20.38 -2.35 -11.01
N LYS A 13 21.61 -2.33 -10.53
CA LYS A 13 22.08 -1.37 -9.54
C LYS A 13 22.61 -0.15 -10.28
N VAL A 14 22.13 1.03 -9.96
CA VAL A 14 22.67 2.29 -10.46
C VAL A 14 23.99 2.57 -9.75
N GLU A 15 25.07 2.69 -10.50
CA GLU A 15 26.41 2.98 -9.97
C GLU A 15 26.73 4.48 -10.02
N SER A 16 26.37 5.14 -11.11
CA SER A 16 26.60 6.57 -11.29
C SER A 16 25.61 7.21 -12.25
N ILE A 17 25.44 8.51 -12.10
CA ILE A 17 24.72 9.37 -13.04
C ILE A 17 25.66 10.52 -13.41
N LYS A 18 25.88 10.72 -14.70
CA LYS A 18 26.71 11.80 -15.24
C LYS A 18 25.85 12.68 -16.13
N ASN A 19 25.74 13.95 -15.78
CA ASN A 19 25.10 14.93 -16.64
C ASN A 19 26.03 15.28 -17.81
N ASN A 20 25.48 15.45 -19.00
CA ASN A 20 26.12 15.96 -20.18
C ASN A 20 25.32 17.17 -20.75
N ASN A 21 25.79 17.80 -21.81
CA ASN A 21 25.15 19.00 -22.37
C ASN A 21 23.77 18.76 -22.99
N SER A 22 23.38 17.51 -23.21
CA SER A 22 22.13 17.10 -23.87
C SER A 22 21.24 16.20 -23.01
N GLY A 23 21.61 15.92 -21.74
CA GLY A 23 20.87 15.00 -20.87
C GLY A 23 21.74 14.36 -19.82
N ALA A 24 21.60 13.05 -19.61
CA ALA A 24 22.40 12.30 -18.66
C ALA A 24 22.67 10.85 -19.11
N THR A 25 23.81 10.33 -18.68
CA THR A 25 24.18 8.92 -18.81
C THR A 25 24.07 8.26 -17.45
N ILE A 26 23.30 7.16 -17.36
CA ILE A 26 23.14 6.37 -16.15
C ILE A 26 23.91 5.07 -16.32
N SER A 27 24.96 4.85 -15.53
CA SER A 27 25.72 3.61 -15.54
C SER A 27 25.15 2.63 -14.51
N THR A 28 24.88 1.41 -14.93
CA THR A 28 24.30 0.36 -14.10
C THR A 28 25.09 -0.94 -14.16
N THR A 29 24.90 -1.79 -13.16
CA THR A 29 25.43 -3.16 -13.14
C THR A 29 24.31 -4.12 -12.77
N ASN A 30 24.13 -5.20 -13.54
CA ASN A 30 23.16 -6.25 -13.22
C ASN A 30 23.71 -7.25 -12.19
N LYS A 31 22.93 -8.27 -11.82
CA LYS A 31 23.36 -9.30 -10.85
C LYS A 31 24.52 -10.16 -11.32
N GLU A 32 24.68 -10.33 -12.61
CA GLU A 32 25.76 -11.08 -13.26
C GLU A 32 27.05 -10.26 -13.37
N GLY A 33 27.01 -8.97 -12.95
CA GLY A 33 28.16 -8.06 -13.01
C GLY A 33 28.33 -7.36 -14.36
N GLU A 34 27.39 -7.53 -15.28
CA GLU A 34 27.44 -6.87 -16.57
C GLU A 34 27.07 -5.40 -16.45
N LYS A 35 27.87 -4.55 -17.05
CA LYS A 35 27.65 -3.10 -17.07
C LYS A 35 26.80 -2.71 -18.25
N LYS A 36 25.87 -1.77 -18.02
CA LYS A 36 25.04 -1.18 -19.06
C LYS A 36 24.83 0.30 -18.78
N ASP A 37 24.99 1.11 -19.81
CA ASP A 37 24.71 2.53 -19.77
C ASP A 37 23.38 2.84 -20.47
N PHE A 38 22.65 3.82 -19.91
CA PHE A 38 21.41 4.34 -20.46
C PHE A 38 21.56 5.84 -20.66
N GLU A 39 21.28 6.30 -21.89
CA GLU A 39 21.19 7.73 -22.22
C GLU A 39 19.75 8.20 -22.07
N CYS A 40 19.55 9.40 -21.54
CA CYS A 40 18.25 10.01 -21.35
C CYS A 40 18.32 11.53 -21.26
N ASP A 41 17.20 12.19 -21.52
CA ASP A 41 17.08 13.64 -21.40
C ASP A 41 16.95 14.09 -19.94
N VAL A 42 16.23 13.29 -19.13
CA VAL A 42 15.95 13.60 -17.72
C VAL A 42 16.02 12.34 -16.86
N VAL A 43 16.58 12.46 -15.66
CA VAL A 43 16.63 11.38 -14.66
C VAL A 43 15.75 11.72 -13.47
N LEU A 44 14.77 10.85 -13.17
CA LEU A 44 14.01 10.90 -11.94
C LEU A 44 14.59 9.91 -10.93
N ILE A 45 15.05 10.39 -9.78
CA ILE A 45 15.50 9.55 -8.67
C ILE A 45 14.33 9.30 -7.74
N SER A 46 13.83 8.05 -7.71
CA SER A 46 12.69 7.62 -6.91
C SER A 46 13.01 6.30 -6.19
N VAL A 47 14.08 6.31 -5.39
CA VAL A 47 14.67 5.11 -4.76
C VAL A 47 14.24 4.89 -3.31
N GLY A 48 13.21 5.58 -2.86
CA GLY A 48 12.66 5.48 -1.50
C GLY A 48 12.87 6.76 -0.68
N ARG A 49 12.59 6.65 0.61
CA ARG A 49 12.58 7.76 1.58
C ARG A 49 13.46 7.41 2.78
N LYS A 50 13.95 8.44 3.46
CA LYS A 50 14.69 8.33 4.73
C LYS A 50 14.02 9.21 5.78
N PRO A 51 14.03 8.82 7.06
CA PRO A 51 13.56 9.68 8.14
C PRO A 51 14.38 10.96 8.18
N ASN A 52 13.72 12.11 8.14
CA ASN A 52 14.40 13.41 8.21
C ASN A 52 14.51 13.89 9.65
N THR A 53 15.48 13.35 10.37
CA THR A 53 15.78 13.69 11.76
C THR A 53 16.98 14.64 11.91
N ASN A 54 17.59 15.05 10.79
CA ASN A 54 18.76 15.91 10.80
C ASN A 54 18.38 17.33 11.28
N GLY A 55 19.26 17.97 12.07
CA GLY A 55 19.07 19.33 12.54
C GLY A 55 18.11 19.49 13.73
N LEU A 56 17.44 18.42 14.17
CA LEU A 56 16.55 18.46 15.33
C LEU A 56 17.31 18.39 16.68
N ASN A 57 18.61 18.18 16.64
CA ASN A 57 19.47 18.04 17.84
C ASN A 57 18.96 17.00 18.86
N LEU A 58 18.39 15.90 18.37
CA LEU A 58 17.75 14.87 19.20
C LEU A 58 18.70 14.25 20.22
N GLU A 59 19.98 14.13 19.88
CA GLU A 59 21.04 13.64 20.75
C GLU A 59 21.28 14.55 21.98
N LYS A 60 21.09 15.88 21.84
CA LYS A 60 21.27 16.84 22.93
C LYS A 60 20.21 16.69 24.01
N ILE A 61 19.03 16.25 23.67
CA ILE A 61 17.91 16.00 24.59
C ILE A 61 17.76 14.52 24.93
N GLY A 62 18.65 13.66 24.42
CA GLY A 62 18.70 12.23 24.73
C GLY A 62 17.63 11.37 24.06
N ILE A 63 17.01 11.83 22.99
CA ILE A 63 16.05 11.02 22.23
C ILE A 63 16.78 9.86 21.54
N LYS A 64 16.24 8.64 21.70
CA LYS A 64 16.81 7.41 21.16
C LYS A 64 16.35 7.19 19.71
N LEU A 65 17.33 6.90 18.86
CA LEU A 65 17.10 6.48 17.48
C LEU A 65 17.35 4.98 17.32
N ASP A 66 16.75 4.40 16.29
CA ASP A 66 17.08 3.05 15.84
C ASP A 66 18.25 3.05 14.83
N GLU A 67 18.61 1.87 14.31
CA GLU A 67 19.71 1.68 13.35
C GLU A 67 19.46 2.39 12.00
N ARG A 68 18.20 2.65 11.67
CA ARG A 68 17.78 3.39 10.47
C ARG A 68 17.57 4.89 10.72
N LYS A 69 18.01 5.39 11.91
CA LYS A 69 17.86 6.78 12.36
C LYS A 69 16.41 7.23 12.55
N ARG A 70 15.47 6.29 12.79
CA ARG A 70 14.09 6.60 13.15
C ARG A 70 14.00 6.80 14.67
N ILE A 71 13.12 7.70 15.09
CA ILE A 71 12.84 7.95 16.51
C ILE A 71 12.13 6.71 17.09
N LYS A 72 12.65 6.18 18.19
CA LYS A 72 12.01 5.07 18.89
C LYS A 72 10.83 5.57 19.72
N THR A 73 9.67 4.94 19.54
CA THR A 73 8.45 5.23 20.29
C THR A 73 7.88 3.96 20.92
N ASN A 74 7.05 4.14 21.93
CA ASN A 74 6.18 3.10 22.46
C ASN A 74 4.89 3.01 21.63
N LYS A 75 3.95 2.14 22.04
CA LYS A 75 2.65 1.96 21.36
C LYS A 75 1.75 3.20 21.35
N SER A 76 1.98 4.15 22.26
CA SER A 76 1.27 5.43 22.35
C SER A 76 2.04 6.57 21.67
N PHE A 77 3.00 6.26 20.80
CA PHE A 77 3.82 7.21 20.03
C PHE A 77 4.76 8.08 20.90
N GLN A 78 4.85 7.82 22.21
CA GLN A 78 5.72 8.53 23.13
C GLN A 78 7.16 8.06 22.96
N THR A 79 8.12 9.00 22.97
CA THR A 79 9.55 8.70 22.93
C THR A 79 10.05 8.23 24.29
N ASN A 80 11.35 8.13 24.47
CA ASN A 80 11.95 7.89 25.78
C ASN A 80 11.98 9.14 26.67
N ILE A 81 11.43 10.25 26.23
CA ILE A 81 11.25 11.51 27.01
C ILE A 81 9.73 11.72 27.13
N ASP A 82 9.24 11.78 28.36
CA ASP A 82 7.82 11.65 28.72
C ASP A 82 6.88 12.64 28.01
N ASN A 83 7.32 13.84 27.69
CA ASN A 83 6.50 14.88 27.06
C ASN A 83 6.79 15.05 25.57
N ILE A 84 7.52 14.10 24.95
CA ILE A 84 7.85 14.15 23.52
C ILE A 84 7.31 12.93 22.82
N TYR A 85 6.53 13.18 21.78
CA TYR A 85 5.93 12.18 20.90
C TYR A 85 6.51 12.30 19.50
N ALA A 86 6.48 11.22 18.73
CA ALA A 86 6.90 11.21 17.34
C ALA A 86 5.94 10.36 16.50
N ILE A 87 5.62 10.85 15.30
CA ILE A 87 4.70 10.23 14.35
C ILE A 87 5.25 10.31 12.92
N GLY A 88 4.61 9.64 11.99
CA GLY A 88 4.86 9.77 10.55
C GLY A 88 6.16 9.13 10.10
N ASP A 89 6.80 9.78 9.15
CA ASP A 89 7.97 9.25 8.44
C ASP A 89 9.23 9.10 9.31
N VAL A 90 9.25 9.73 10.47
CA VAL A 90 10.39 9.69 11.40
C VAL A 90 10.35 8.51 12.39
N ILE A 91 9.27 7.72 12.38
CA ILE A 91 9.14 6.51 13.21
C ILE A 91 9.04 5.24 12.37
N VAL A 92 8.86 4.09 13.01
CA VAL A 92 8.66 2.79 12.34
C VAL A 92 7.31 2.75 11.63
N GLY A 93 7.27 2.13 10.46
CA GLY A 93 6.06 1.93 9.65
C GLY A 93 6.21 2.44 8.23
N PRO A 94 5.16 2.34 7.41
CA PRO A 94 5.15 2.89 6.07
C PRO A 94 5.22 4.43 6.09
N MET A 95 5.97 4.99 5.15
CA MET A 95 6.11 6.45 5.02
C MET A 95 4.97 6.99 4.15
N LEU A 96 3.78 7.11 4.74
CA LEU A 96 2.52 7.50 4.10
C LEU A 96 1.87 8.65 4.88
N ALA A 97 1.35 9.65 4.16
CA ALA A 97 0.75 10.84 4.76
C ALA A 97 -0.47 10.47 5.63
N HIS A 98 -1.40 9.66 5.11
CA HIS A 98 -2.60 9.23 5.83
C HIS A 98 -2.27 8.41 7.10
N LYS A 99 -1.21 7.60 7.08
CA LYS A 99 -0.71 6.93 8.30
C LYS A 99 -0.27 7.96 9.36
N ALA A 100 0.45 9.00 8.94
CA ALA A 100 0.92 10.04 9.86
C ALA A 100 -0.24 10.90 10.41
N GLU A 101 -1.28 11.12 9.62
CA GLU A 101 -2.50 11.83 10.03
C GLU A 101 -3.24 11.05 11.12
N ASP A 102 -3.47 9.76 10.93
CA ASP A 102 -4.12 8.89 11.92
C ASP A 102 -3.27 8.75 13.20
N GLU A 103 -1.96 8.63 13.07
CA GLU A 103 -1.06 8.66 14.23
C GLU A 103 -1.14 9.99 15.00
N GLY A 104 -1.28 11.11 14.29
CA GLY A 104 -1.46 12.43 14.88
C GLY A 104 -2.76 12.54 15.69
N ILE A 105 -3.85 12.02 15.16
CA ILE A 105 -5.14 11.93 15.86
C ILE A 105 -4.98 11.08 17.12
N ALA A 106 -4.41 9.88 16.99
CA ALA A 106 -4.22 8.97 18.12
C ALA A 106 -3.33 9.57 19.24
N VAL A 107 -2.29 10.32 18.85
CA VAL A 107 -1.44 11.05 19.84
C VAL A 107 -2.23 12.12 20.55
N ALA A 108 -3.02 12.93 19.84
CA ALA A 108 -3.84 13.98 20.43
C ALA A 108 -4.87 13.40 21.42
N GLU A 109 -5.53 12.30 21.05
CA GLU A 109 -6.46 11.57 21.91
C GLU A 109 -5.77 11.01 23.16
N ASN A 110 -4.60 10.39 23.01
CA ASN A 110 -3.82 9.87 24.14
C ASN A 110 -3.38 10.98 25.11
N ILE A 111 -2.96 12.14 24.60
CA ILE A 111 -2.61 13.31 25.43
C ILE A 111 -3.86 13.84 26.16
N ALA A 112 -5.03 13.78 25.53
CA ALA A 112 -6.31 14.16 26.13
C ALA A 112 -6.88 13.12 27.13
N GLY A 113 -6.17 12.02 27.38
CA GLY A 113 -6.60 10.94 28.27
C GLY A 113 -7.61 9.98 27.68
N GLN A 114 -7.74 9.97 26.36
CA GLN A 114 -8.56 8.99 25.60
C GLN A 114 -7.70 7.78 25.16
N SER A 115 -8.29 6.82 24.46
CA SER A 115 -7.61 5.60 23.99
C SER A 115 -7.34 5.67 22.48
N GLY A 116 -6.54 6.63 22.04
CA GLY A 116 -6.14 6.76 20.64
C GLY A 116 -5.25 5.58 20.18
N HIS A 117 -5.57 5.00 19.05
CA HIS A 117 -4.81 3.92 18.44
C HIS A 117 -4.89 3.95 16.91
N VAL A 118 -3.97 3.29 16.25
CA VAL A 118 -3.96 3.10 14.79
C VAL A 118 -3.89 1.62 14.48
N ASN A 119 -4.79 1.14 13.63
CA ASN A 119 -4.77 -0.22 13.11
C ASN A 119 -3.88 -0.29 11.87
N TYR A 120 -2.64 -0.71 12.02
CA TYR A 120 -1.69 -0.79 10.90
C TYR A 120 -2.05 -1.87 9.87
N ASP A 121 -2.91 -2.83 10.19
CA ASP A 121 -3.36 -3.84 9.25
C ASP A 121 -4.40 -3.30 8.25
N THR A 122 -4.98 -2.13 8.51
CA THR A 122 -5.97 -1.49 7.66
C THR A 122 -5.49 -0.21 6.97
N ILE A 123 -4.17 0.06 7.00
CA ILE A 123 -3.58 1.18 6.26
C ILE A 123 -3.43 0.80 4.78
N PRO A 124 -4.14 1.48 3.85
CA PRO A 124 -4.04 1.18 2.44
C PRO A 124 -2.76 1.73 1.82
N GLY A 125 -2.22 1.03 0.83
CA GLY A 125 -1.17 1.50 -0.04
C GLY A 125 -1.69 1.69 -1.47
N VAL A 126 -1.39 2.82 -2.11
CA VAL A 126 -1.83 3.13 -3.48
C VAL A 126 -0.64 3.52 -4.35
N ILE A 127 -0.63 3.03 -5.59
CA ILE A 127 0.30 3.44 -6.64
C ILE A 127 -0.53 4.05 -7.76
N TYR A 128 -0.34 5.32 -8.01
CA TYR A 128 -1.12 6.13 -8.95
C TYR A 128 -0.61 6.00 -10.40
N THR A 129 -0.47 4.78 -10.85
CA THR A 129 -0.24 4.46 -12.26
C THR A 129 -1.59 4.39 -13.01
N THR A 130 -1.56 4.19 -14.33
CA THR A 130 -2.74 3.87 -15.12
C THR A 130 -2.50 2.51 -15.76
N PRO A 131 -3.23 1.43 -15.36
CA PRO A 131 -4.19 1.38 -14.24
C PRO A 131 -3.54 1.62 -12.86
N GLU A 132 -4.33 2.10 -11.89
CA GLU A 132 -3.93 2.22 -10.50
C GLU A 132 -3.70 0.85 -9.84
N VAL A 133 -2.88 0.82 -8.79
CA VAL A 133 -2.72 -0.36 -7.93
C VAL A 133 -3.01 0.03 -6.49
N ALA A 134 -3.90 -0.69 -5.81
CA ALA A 134 -4.18 -0.48 -4.40
C ALA A 134 -4.12 -1.79 -3.63
N SER A 135 -3.70 -1.72 -2.37
CA SER A 135 -3.62 -2.88 -1.49
C SER A 135 -3.87 -2.50 -0.04
N ILE A 136 -4.44 -3.44 0.72
CA ILE A 136 -4.66 -3.32 2.16
C ILE A 136 -4.54 -4.70 2.81
N GLY A 137 -4.08 -4.75 4.06
CA GLY A 137 -3.94 -6.00 4.80
C GLY A 137 -2.78 -6.87 4.32
N LYS A 138 -2.94 -8.19 4.42
CA LYS A 138 -1.88 -9.18 4.16
C LYS A 138 -1.86 -9.62 2.70
N THR A 139 -0.66 -9.92 2.20
CA THR A 139 -0.49 -10.62 0.91
C THR A 139 -0.59 -12.13 1.09
N GLU A 140 -0.72 -12.87 -0.01
CA GLU A 140 -0.70 -14.33 0.03
C GLU A 140 0.63 -14.88 0.56
N GLU A 141 1.74 -14.24 0.23
CA GLU A 141 3.07 -14.59 0.72
C GLU A 141 3.15 -14.47 2.25
N GLN A 142 2.68 -13.34 2.78
CA GLN A 142 2.64 -13.11 4.23
C GLN A 142 1.72 -14.11 4.95
N LEU A 143 0.55 -14.43 4.37
CA LEU A 143 -0.35 -15.42 4.96
C LEU A 143 0.28 -16.83 4.96
N LYS A 144 1.02 -17.19 3.90
CA LYS A 144 1.78 -18.46 3.85
C LYS A 144 2.88 -18.50 4.90
N GLU A 145 3.66 -17.43 5.06
CA GLU A 145 4.70 -17.32 6.09
C GLU A 145 4.12 -17.43 7.51
N LEU A 146 2.92 -16.85 7.73
CA LEU A 146 2.20 -16.94 9.00
C LEU A 146 1.47 -18.30 9.20
N ASN A 147 1.53 -19.20 8.22
CA ASN A 147 0.76 -20.45 8.20
C ASN A 147 -0.76 -20.24 8.38
N THR A 148 -1.27 -19.09 7.97
CA THR A 148 -2.70 -18.78 8.00
C THR A 148 -3.38 -19.36 6.77
N LYS A 149 -4.41 -20.18 6.96
CA LYS A 149 -5.24 -20.71 5.86
C LYS A 149 -6.22 -19.66 5.38
N TYR A 150 -6.35 -19.53 4.08
CA TYR A 150 -7.19 -18.50 3.46
C TYR A 150 -7.85 -19.02 2.19
N LYS A 151 -8.95 -18.37 1.83
CA LYS A 151 -9.63 -18.47 0.53
C LYS A 151 -9.32 -17.24 -0.30
N ILE A 152 -9.46 -17.36 -1.61
CA ILE A 152 -9.23 -16.27 -2.57
C ILE A 152 -10.50 -16.05 -3.35
N GLY A 153 -11.00 -14.81 -3.38
CA GLY A 153 -11.97 -14.34 -4.34
C GLY A 153 -11.32 -13.37 -5.32
N LYS A 154 -11.62 -13.53 -6.60
CA LYS A 154 -11.09 -12.66 -7.65
C LYS A 154 -12.16 -12.37 -8.70
N PHE A 155 -12.21 -11.10 -9.15
CA PHE A 155 -13.11 -10.67 -10.21
C PHE A 155 -12.39 -9.69 -11.15
N SER A 156 -12.56 -9.90 -12.46
CA SER A 156 -11.95 -9.08 -13.51
C SER A 156 -12.84 -7.90 -13.88
N PHE A 157 -12.27 -6.72 -14.10
CA PHE A 157 -12.99 -5.57 -14.63
C PHE A 157 -13.52 -5.82 -16.06
N MET A 158 -12.98 -6.78 -16.80
CA MET A 158 -13.52 -7.21 -18.09
C MET A 158 -14.98 -7.70 -18.00
N ALA A 159 -15.42 -8.18 -16.84
CA ALA A 159 -16.79 -8.61 -16.58
C ALA A 159 -17.66 -7.52 -15.96
N ASN A 160 -17.07 -6.38 -15.52
CA ASN A 160 -17.78 -5.28 -14.87
C ASN A 160 -18.49 -4.39 -15.91
N SER A 161 -19.78 -4.12 -15.70
CA SER A 161 -20.60 -3.34 -16.62
C SER A 161 -20.15 -1.88 -16.76
N ARG A 162 -19.74 -1.24 -15.65
CA ARG A 162 -19.27 0.16 -15.69
C ARG A 162 -17.95 0.27 -16.42
N ALA A 163 -17.03 -0.66 -16.18
CA ALA A 163 -15.73 -0.73 -16.87
C ALA A 163 -15.92 -0.87 -18.40
N LYS A 164 -16.85 -1.74 -18.82
CA LYS A 164 -17.22 -1.89 -20.24
C LYS A 164 -17.81 -0.61 -20.83
N ALA A 165 -18.67 0.06 -20.08
CA ALA A 165 -19.35 1.27 -20.55
C ALA A 165 -18.41 2.44 -20.85
N ILE A 166 -17.25 2.49 -20.18
CA ILE A 166 -16.23 3.56 -20.37
C ILE A 166 -14.95 3.07 -21.06
N ASP A 167 -14.94 1.80 -21.53
CA ASP A 167 -13.80 1.17 -22.20
C ASP A 167 -12.51 1.14 -21.35
N ASP A 168 -12.66 0.94 -20.04
CA ASP A 168 -11.55 0.81 -19.08
C ASP A 168 -11.70 -0.49 -18.26
N THR A 169 -11.32 -1.60 -18.87
CA THR A 169 -11.56 -2.96 -18.38
C THR A 169 -10.28 -3.66 -17.87
N GLU A 170 -9.14 -2.98 -17.87
CA GLU A 170 -7.89 -3.61 -17.45
C GLU A 170 -7.84 -3.81 -15.93
N GLY A 171 -7.55 -5.05 -15.51
CA GLY A 171 -7.28 -5.35 -14.11
C GLY A 171 -8.33 -6.21 -13.41
N PHE A 172 -8.27 -6.21 -12.08
CA PHE A 172 -9.10 -7.07 -11.23
C PHE A 172 -9.15 -6.58 -9.79
N VAL A 173 -10.11 -7.09 -9.04
CA VAL A 173 -10.17 -7.06 -7.58
C VAL A 173 -9.86 -8.46 -7.06
N LYS A 174 -8.99 -8.56 -6.03
CA LYS A 174 -8.69 -9.80 -5.31
C LYS A 174 -8.90 -9.59 -3.81
N ILE A 175 -9.66 -10.48 -3.17
CA ILE A 175 -9.91 -10.51 -1.73
C ILE A 175 -9.34 -11.81 -1.16
N LEU A 176 -8.69 -11.71 0.00
CA LEU A 176 -8.21 -12.84 0.79
C LEU A 176 -9.04 -12.90 2.07
N ALA A 177 -9.68 -14.04 2.33
CA ALA A 177 -10.50 -14.25 3.51
C ALA A 177 -10.01 -15.46 4.32
N ASP A 178 -10.09 -15.39 5.63
CA ASP A 178 -9.75 -16.50 6.52
C ASP A 178 -10.63 -17.74 6.23
N GLU A 179 -10.01 -18.90 6.12
CA GLU A 179 -10.72 -20.14 5.72
C GLU A 179 -11.85 -20.52 6.69
N LYS A 180 -11.70 -20.21 7.99
CA LYS A 180 -12.63 -20.65 9.04
C LYS A 180 -13.64 -19.57 9.42
N THR A 181 -13.18 -18.34 9.56
CA THR A 181 -13.98 -17.22 10.08
C THR A 181 -14.57 -16.35 8.98
N ASP A 182 -14.09 -16.52 7.75
CA ASP A 182 -14.39 -15.71 6.58
C ASP A 182 -13.97 -14.22 6.72
N LYS A 183 -13.27 -13.84 7.80
CA LYS A 183 -12.80 -12.49 8.01
C LYS A 183 -11.89 -12.06 6.86
N VAL A 184 -12.09 -10.85 6.34
CA VAL A 184 -11.20 -10.28 5.30
C VAL A 184 -9.82 -10.04 5.89
N LEU A 185 -8.79 -10.65 5.30
CA LEU A 185 -7.39 -10.59 5.72
C LEU A 185 -6.58 -9.61 4.87
N GLY A 186 -7.02 -9.34 3.66
CA GLY A 186 -6.37 -8.43 2.76
C GLY A 186 -7.06 -8.35 1.40
N ALA A 187 -6.76 -7.29 0.68
CA ALA A 187 -7.25 -7.09 -0.69
C ALA A 187 -6.21 -6.39 -1.57
N HIS A 188 -6.26 -6.72 -2.85
CA HIS A 188 -5.33 -6.20 -3.85
C HIS A 188 -6.11 -5.90 -5.13
N LEU A 189 -6.02 -4.66 -5.58
CA LEU A 189 -6.72 -4.15 -6.74
C LEU A 189 -5.70 -3.64 -7.77
N ILE A 190 -5.96 -3.90 -9.03
CA ILE A 190 -5.34 -3.19 -10.14
C ILE A 190 -6.44 -2.82 -11.11
N GLY A 191 -6.56 -1.56 -11.47
CA GLY A 191 -7.62 -1.12 -12.37
C GLY A 191 -8.04 0.32 -12.15
N PRO A 192 -9.15 0.74 -12.80
CA PRO A 192 -9.68 2.07 -12.63
C PRO A 192 -10.16 2.30 -11.20
N HIS A 193 -9.86 3.49 -10.68
CA HIS A 193 -10.30 3.92 -9.34
C HIS A 193 -9.93 2.97 -8.19
N ALA A 194 -8.83 2.22 -8.33
CA ALA A 194 -8.40 1.28 -7.29
C ALA A 194 -8.12 2.00 -5.95
N GLY A 195 -7.61 3.24 -6.01
CA GLY A 195 -7.35 4.07 -4.83
C GLY A 195 -8.60 4.45 -4.04
N GLU A 196 -9.72 4.66 -4.71
CA GLU A 196 -11.02 4.92 -4.08
C GLU A 196 -11.71 3.63 -3.64
N LEU A 197 -11.67 2.58 -4.47
CA LEU A 197 -12.31 1.30 -4.17
C LEU A 197 -11.72 0.59 -2.94
N ILE A 198 -10.43 0.78 -2.69
CA ILE A 198 -9.77 0.16 -1.54
C ILE A 198 -10.33 0.66 -0.19
N ALA A 199 -10.88 1.87 -0.15
CA ALA A 199 -11.44 2.46 1.07
C ALA A 199 -12.68 1.69 1.57
N GLU A 200 -13.53 1.18 0.67
CA GLU A 200 -14.67 0.32 1.01
C GLU A 200 -14.22 -0.94 1.76
N ILE A 201 -13.18 -1.59 1.23
CA ILE A 201 -12.60 -2.78 1.86
C ILE A 201 -11.90 -2.40 3.17
N GLY A 202 -11.24 -1.25 3.22
CA GLY A 202 -10.61 -0.72 4.42
C GLY A 202 -11.60 -0.56 5.57
N ILE A 203 -12.77 0.04 5.32
CA ILE A 203 -13.86 0.17 6.30
C ILE A 203 -14.33 -1.22 6.73
N ALA A 204 -14.58 -2.13 5.80
CA ALA A 204 -15.00 -3.48 6.11
C ALA A 204 -13.98 -4.22 7.01
N MET A 205 -12.69 -4.11 6.71
CA MET A 205 -11.62 -4.71 7.51
C MET A 205 -11.49 -4.08 8.89
N GLU A 206 -11.63 -2.76 9.02
CA GLU A 206 -11.55 -2.05 10.31
C GLU A 206 -12.65 -2.52 11.27
N PHE A 207 -13.86 -2.73 10.76
CA PHE A 207 -14.98 -3.29 11.54
C PHE A 207 -14.99 -4.82 11.64
N GLY A 208 -13.95 -5.49 11.11
CA GLY A 208 -13.79 -6.94 11.21
C GLY A 208 -14.77 -7.76 10.39
N ALA A 209 -15.25 -7.20 9.27
CA ALA A 209 -16.21 -7.84 8.38
C ALA A 209 -15.67 -9.12 7.74
N SER A 210 -16.58 -10.03 7.42
CA SER A 210 -16.34 -11.20 6.59
C SER A 210 -16.45 -10.85 5.10
N SER A 211 -15.96 -11.73 4.21
CA SER A 211 -16.20 -11.60 2.78
C SER A 211 -17.69 -11.69 2.46
N GLU A 212 -18.46 -12.47 3.22
CA GLU A 212 -19.92 -12.58 3.09
C GLU A 212 -20.63 -11.25 3.40
N ASP A 213 -20.16 -10.46 4.37
CA ASP A 213 -20.75 -9.13 4.68
C ASP A 213 -20.64 -8.20 3.47
N ILE A 214 -19.47 -8.17 2.81
CA ILE A 214 -19.29 -7.40 1.56
C ILE A 214 -20.19 -7.96 0.45
N ALA A 215 -20.21 -9.29 0.28
CA ALA A 215 -20.99 -9.96 -0.76
C ALA A 215 -22.50 -9.70 -0.64
N ARG A 216 -23.04 -9.58 0.58
CA ARG A 216 -24.46 -9.33 0.85
C ARG A 216 -24.84 -7.84 0.81
N THR A 217 -23.86 -6.95 0.94
CA THR A 217 -24.10 -5.52 0.84
C THR A 217 -24.59 -5.16 -0.57
N CYS A 218 -25.66 -4.36 -0.67
CA CYS A 218 -26.17 -3.90 -1.96
C CYS A 218 -25.22 -2.85 -2.55
N HIS A 219 -24.79 -3.08 -3.77
CA HIS A 219 -23.97 -2.14 -4.55
C HIS A 219 -24.79 -1.55 -5.69
N ALA A 220 -24.58 -0.26 -5.96
CA ALA A 220 -25.27 0.39 -7.06
C ALA A 220 -24.83 -0.15 -8.43
N HIS A 221 -25.76 -0.26 -9.37
CA HIS A 221 -25.51 -0.69 -10.75
C HIS A 221 -25.76 0.45 -11.74
N PRO A 222 -24.87 0.71 -12.73
CA PRO A 222 -23.55 0.10 -12.91
C PRO A 222 -22.46 0.93 -12.20
N THR A 223 -21.60 0.26 -11.43
CA THR A 223 -20.46 0.89 -10.72
C THR A 223 -19.21 0.01 -10.76
N PHE A 224 -18.04 0.61 -10.47
CA PHE A 224 -16.82 -0.16 -10.26
C PHE A 224 -16.84 -0.96 -8.94
N SER A 225 -17.55 -0.47 -7.91
CA SER A 225 -17.70 -1.14 -6.61
C SER A 225 -18.34 -2.52 -6.72
N GLU A 226 -19.15 -2.78 -7.76
CA GLU A 226 -19.67 -4.13 -8.01
C GLU A 226 -18.56 -5.15 -8.21
N ALA A 227 -17.37 -4.74 -8.68
CA ALA A 227 -16.22 -5.64 -8.79
C ALA A 227 -15.71 -6.09 -7.40
N VAL A 228 -15.84 -5.26 -6.37
CA VAL A 228 -15.53 -5.62 -4.98
C VAL A 228 -16.53 -6.66 -4.47
N LYS A 229 -17.82 -6.43 -4.70
CA LYS A 229 -18.88 -7.40 -4.37
C LYS A 229 -18.69 -8.74 -5.06
N GLU A 230 -18.42 -8.74 -6.37
CA GLU A 230 -18.20 -9.93 -7.15
C GLU A 230 -16.95 -10.70 -6.70
N ALA A 231 -15.88 -10.00 -6.36
CA ALA A 231 -14.70 -10.62 -5.77
C ALA A 231 -15.00 -11.25 -4.41
N ALA A 232 -15.82 -10.60 -3.57
CA ALA A 232 -16.28 -11.17 -2.30
C ALA A 232 -17.16 -12.41 -2.52
N LEU A 233 -18.11 -12.38 -3.44
CA LEU A 233 -18.90 -13.56 -3.84
C LEU A 233 -18.02 -14.70 -4.36
N SER A 234 -16.94 -14.36 -5.10
CA SER A 234 -16.01 -15.33 -5.68
C SER A 234 -15.20 -16.10 -4.62
N VAL A 235 -15.07 -15.60 -3.38
CA VAL A 235 -14.43 -16.31 -2.26
C VAL A 235 -15.08 -17.68 -2.05
N ASP A 236 -16.40 -17.75 -2.20
CA ASP A 236 -17.19 -18.99 -2.11
C ASP A 236 -17.72 -19.46 -3.47
N LYS A 237 -17.08 -19.04 -4.57
CA LYS A 237 -17.42 -19.44 -5.96
C LYS A 237 -18.84 -19.08 -6.38
N ARG A 238 -19.35 -17.93 -5.92
CA ARG A 238 -20.71 -17.44 -6.17
C ARG A 238 -20.75 -16.16 -7.03
N ALA A 239 -19.64 -15.77 -7.67
CA ALA A 239 -19.64 -14.64 -8.58
C ALA A 239 -20.74 -14.82 -9.67
N ILE A 240 -21.44 -13.73 -9.99
CA ILE A 240 -22.62 -13.76 -10.85
C ILE A 240 -22.21 -13.49 -12.31
N HIS A 241 -21.25 -12.63 -12.54
CA HIS A 241 -20.88 -12.11 -13.86
C HIS A 241 -19.49 -12.58 -14.34
N SER A 242 -19.01 -13.70 -13.90
CA SER A 242 -17.67 -14.25 -14.28
C SER A 242 -17.63 -14.86 -15.66
#